data_823f2d90e7931a354eeb5bc2a35bce22
#
_entry.id   823f2d90e7931a354eeb5bc2a35bce22
#
_cell.length_a   1.000
_cell.length_b   1.000
_cell.length_c   1.000
_cell.angle_alpha   90.00
_cell.angle_beta   90.00
_cell.angle_gamma   90.00
#
_symmetry.space_group_name_H-M   'P 1'
#
loop_
_entity.id
_entity.type
_entity.pdbx_description
1 polymer ?
#
loop_
_entity_poly.entity_id
_entity_poly.type
_entity_poly.pdbx_seq_one_letter_code
_entity_poly.pdbx_strand_id
1 'polypeptide(L)'
;MNTMISSPPAVSSGFKVDISRGERIGRVSSEWFSRPDDERYLSLSDLHRAVSERTERARVRTVESADIRVEATRDNAERLSLVVPGSRVPLAPTHWSYGQLCSLVGAPASYMRQLPAPLAAINLQHGLLNHSAELVKTLEMDDGRVELRAVTGPEYGRIWDKELVAAVMSIAGNGTGDTIWKVPGVLDWATMTHNPFVDVTKDTTTLYASDRDVFLFLVDDTHPIEAGRLPNGEPDLYFRGFYAWNSEVGSKTLGIASFYLRAVCMNRNLWGCENFEEITIRHSKFAAKRFAHEAAPALMNFANSSPAPFINGIRAAREKIVARNEEDRSCFLRKRGFSKAETGKIIDTVLSEEGRPPESIFDFVQGITALARGKAHQDTRLELEGKARKLLESAA
;
A
#
# COMPACT_ATOMS: atom_id res chain seq x y z
N MET A 1 -3.59 -8.51 -51.99
CA MET A 1 -4.13 -8.69 -50.63
C MET A 1 -3.88 -7.41 -49.85
N ASN A 2 -4.89 -6.55 -49.77
CA ASN A 2 -4.83 -5.29 -49.01
C ASN A 2 -5.10 -5.59 -47.53
N THR A 3 -4.10 -5.52 -46.73
CA THR A 3 -4.24 -5.54 -45.27
C THR A 3 -4.85 -4.18 -44.83
N MET A 4 -6.13 -4.20 -44.49
CA MET A 4 -6.74 -3.05 -43.85
C MET A 4 -6.08 -2.84 -42.50
N ILE A 5 -5.35 -1.75 -42.39
CA ILE A 5 -4.88 -1.20 -41.09
C ILE A 5 -6.15 -0.69 -40.40
N SER A 6 -6.62 -1.41 -39.38
CA SER A 6 -7.70 -0.92 -38.53
C SER A 6 -7.23 0.35 -37.84
N SER A 7 -7.96 1.43 -38.02
CA SER A 7 -7.76 2.67 -37.27
C SER A 7 -7.78 2.38 -35.76
N PRO A 8 -6.93 3.03 -34.95
CA PRO A 8 -6.99 2.88 -33.51
C PRO A 8 -8.37 3.30 -33.02
N PRO A 9 -8.91 2.65 -31.97
CA PRO A 9 -10.22 3.02 -31.44
C PRO A 9 -10.20 4.49 -31.03
N ALA A 10 -11.28 5.19 -31.33
CA ALA A 10 -11.46 6.59 -30.99
C ALA A 10 -11.18 6.77 -29.50
N VAL A 11 -10.33 7.76 -29.18
CA VAL A 11 -10.02 8.17 -27.81
C VAL A 11 -11.34 8.35 -27.07
N SER A 12 -11.65 7.47 -26.15
CA SER A 12 -12.87 7.57 -25.35
C SER A 12 -12.79 8.86 -24.54
N SER A 13 -13.77 9.73 -24.72
CA SER A 13 -13.96 10.88 -23.84
C SER A 13 -14.01 10.40 -22.40
N GLY A 14 -13.38 11.14 -21.47
CA GLY A 14 -13.43 10.84 -20.04
C GLY A 14 -14.87 10.62 -19.55
N PHE A 15 -15.03 9.93 -18.44
CA PHE A 15 -16.33 9.62 -17.84
C PHE A 15 -16.58 10.49 -16.61
N LYS A 16 -17.87 10.77 -16.32
CA LYS A 16 -18.28 11.54 -15.14
C LYS A 16 -18.19 10.71 -13.87
N VAL A 17 -17.83 11.37 -12.78
CA VAL A 17 -17.66 10.77 -11.43
C VAL A 17 -18.50 11.56 -10.44
N ASP A 18 -19.21 10.86 -9.56
CA ASP A 18 -19.93 11.47 -8.44
C ASP A 18 -19.02 11.54 -7.22
N ILE A 19 -18.57 12.73 -6.85
CA ILE A 19 -17.67 12.98 -5.71
C ILE A 19 -18.40 13.18 -4.39
N SER A 20 -19.71 13.24 -4.39
CA SER A 20 -20.51 13.40 -3.17
C SER A 20 -20.51 12.14 -2.30
N ARG A 21 -20.04 11.03 -2.84
CA ARG A 21 -20.06 9.70 -2.24
C ARG A 21 -18.68 9.15 -2.09
N GLY A 22 -18.47 8.35 -1.06
CA GLY A 22 -17.26 7.62 -0.83
C GLY A 22 -16.32 8.24 0.20
N GLU A 23 -15.29 7.53 0.57
CA GLU A 23 -14.29 7.93 1.57
C GLU A 23 -12.85 7.56 1.22
N ARG A 24 -11.93 8.19 1.92
CA ARG A 24 -10.50 8.16 1.72
C ARG A 24 -9.85 6.91 2.31
N ILE A 25 -9.11 6.12 1.53
CA ILE A 25 -8.21 5.11 2.09
C ILE A 25 -6.95 5.80 2.59
N GLY A 26 -6.88 6.04 3.89
CA GLY A 26 -5.83 6.82 4.54
C GLY A 26 -4.42 6.33 4.21
N ARG A 27 -4.21 5.01 4.03
CA ARG A 27 -2.90 4.44 3.70
C ARG A 27 -2.37 4.92 2.34
N VAL A 28 -3.15 4.78 1.28
CA VAL A 28 -2.72 5.21 -0.06
C VAL A 28 -2.64 6.72 -0.16
N SER A 29 -3.63 7.43 0.41
CA SER A 29 -3.61 8.89 0.44
C SER A 29 -2.43 9.45 1.22
N SER A 30 -2.03 8.83 2.35
CA SER A 30 -0.87 9.27 3.11
C SER A 30 0.43 9.11 2.31
N GLU A 31 0.59 8.02 1.56
CA GLU A 31 1.74 7.84 0.66
C GLU A 31 1.77 8.93 -0.42
N TRP A 32 0.63 9.29 -0.99
CA TRP A 32 0.55 10.33 -2.02
C TRP A 32 0.95 11.73 -1.54
N PHE A 33 0.52 12.11 -0.33
CA PHE A 33 0.74 13.46 0.18
C PHE A 33 2.05 13.63 0.96
N SER A 34 2.65 12.54 1.44
CA SER A 34 3.85 12.61 2.27
C SER A 34 5.16 12.44 1.52
N ARG A 35 5.13 12.00 0.26
CA ARG A 35 6.36 11.72 -0.50
C ARG A 35 6.95 12.99 -1.10
N PRO A 36 8.22 13.30 -0.86
CA PRO A 36 8.93 14.38 -1.54
C PRO A 36 9.21 14.02 -3.01
N ASP A 37 9.57 15.01 -3.83
CA ASP A 37 9.71 14.85 -5.27
C ASP A 37 10.83 13.90 -5.71
N ASP A 38 11.89 13.77 -4.92
CA ASP A 38 12.99 12.86 -5.16
C ASP A 38 12.65 11.39 -4.91
N GLU A 39 11.56 11.12 -4.17
CA GLU A 39 11.02 9.78 -3.97
C GLU A 39 9.95 9.38 -5.01
N ARG A 40 9.59 10.25 -5.96
CA ARG A 40 8.53 10.07 -6.95
C ARG A 40 9.10 9.73 -8.32
N TYR A 41 8.58 8.68 -8.95
CA TYR A 41 9.02 8.18 -10.24
C TYR A 41 7.92 8.29 -11.28
N LEU A 42 8.30 8.54 -12.54
CA LEU A 42 7.34 8.75 -13.63
C LEU A 42 6.99 7.46 -14.37
N SER A 43 7.81 6.42 -14.23
CA SER A 43 7.59 5.11 -14.83
C SER A 43 8.12 4.00 -13.94
N LEU A 44 7.62 2.79 -14.13
CA LEU A 44 8.16 1.60 -13.46
C LEU A 44 9.60 1.31 -13.88
N SER A 45 9.99 1.62 -15.13
CA SER A 45 11.38 1.49 -15.59
C SER A 45 12.33 2.40 -14.84
N ASP A 46 11.93 3.67 -14.60
CA ASP A 46 12.75 4.59 -13.81
C ASP A 46 12.84 4.15 -12.35
N LEU A 47 11.71 3.72 -11.78
CA LEU A 47 11.68 3.18 -10.42
C LEU A 47 12.57 1.93 -10.31
N HIS A 48 12.43 0.97 -11.24
CA HIS A 48 13.22 -0.25 -11.24
C HIS A 48 14.72 0.03 -11.37
N ARG A 49 15.12 0.96 -12.26
CA ARG A 49 16.51 1.39 -12.41
C ARG A 49 17.05 1.93 -11.08
N ALA A 50 16.35 2.84 -10.44
CA ALA A 50 16.78 3.45 -9.18
C ALA A 50 16.94 2.44 -8.05
N VAL A 51 15.97 1.51 -7.85
CA VAL A 51 16.09 0.48 -6.80
C VAL A 51 17.11 -0.60 -7.16
N SER A 52 17.37 -0.87 -8.44
CA SER A 52 18.42 -1.80 -8.90
C SER A 52 19.81 -1.23 -8.64
N GLU A 53 20.07 0.01 -9.03
CA GLU A 53 21.32 0.71 -8.73
C GLU A 53 21.60 0.75 -7.22
N ARG A 54 20.58 0.99 -6.42
CA ARG A 54 20.68 0.94 -4.96
C ARG A 54 21.06 -0.47 -4.46
N THR A 55 20.47 -1.50 -5.02
CA THR A 55 20.78 -2.90 -4.65
C THR A 55 22.20 -3.28 -5.04
N GLU A 56 22.71 -2.84 -6.20
CA GLU A 56 24.08 -3.13 -6.65
C GLU A 56 25.15 -2.53 -5.73
N ARG A 57 24.86 -1.37 -5.17
CA ARG A 57 25.76 -0.67 -4.22
C ARG A 57 25.59 -1.17 -2.78
N ALA A 58 24.53 -1.93 -2.51
CA ALA A 58 24.27 -2.47 -1.18
C ALA A 58 25.22 -3.63 -0.82
N ARG A 59 25.60 -3.70 0.46
CA ARG A 59 26.36 -4.81 1.03
C ARG A 59 25.66 -5.33 2.27
N VAL A 60 25.44 -6.62 2.31
CA VAL A 60 24.87 -7.30 3.48
C VAL A 60 26.00 -8.05 4.19
N ARG A 61 26.08 -7.84 5.52
CA ARG A 61 27.03 -8.58 6.37
C ARG A 61 26.29 -9.21 7.54
N THR A 62 26.79 -10.33 7.99
CA THR A 62 26.40 -10.92 9.28
C THR A 62 27.59 -10.75 10.22
N VAL A 63 27.39 -10.06 11.33
CA VAL A 63 28.42 -9.72 12.28
C VAL A 63 27.91 -9.96 13.69
N GLU A 64 28.82 -10.17 14.63
CA GLU A 64 28.49 -10.13 16.05
C GLU A 64 28.22 -8.69 16.48
N SER A 65 27.13 -8.48 17.21
CA SER A 65 26.74 -7.15 17.62
C SER A 65 27.78 -6.48 18.53
N ALA A 66 28.46 -7.27 19.35
CA ALA A 66 29.54 -6.82 20.22
C ALA A 66 30.78 -6.30 19.47
N ASP A 67 30.96 -6.72 18.21
CA ASP A 67 32.09 -6.29 17.38
C ASP A 67 31.83 -4.96 16.66
N ILE A 68 30.59 -4.47 16.69
CA ILE A 68 30.25 -3.15 16.16
C ILE A 68 30.76 -2.09 17.13
N ARG A 69 31.57 -1.16 16.64
CA ARG A 69 32.03 -0.01 17.42
C ARG A 69 31.25 1.23 17.03
N VAL A 70 30.81 1.98 18.06
CA VAL A 70 30.08 3.23 17.89
C VAL A 70 30.89 4.38 18.45
N GLU A 71 31.17 5.36 17.62
CA GLU A 71 32.01 6.51 17.98
C GLU A 71 31.31 7.81 17.53
N ALA A 72 31.56 8.92 18.22
CA ALA A 72 31.29 10.24 17.69
C ALA A 72 32.32 10.58 16.62
N THR A 73 31.91 11.22 15.52
CA THR A 73 32.88 11.60 14.47
C THR A 73 33.83 12.68 14.99
N ARG A 74 35.12 12.61 14.57
CA ARG A 74 36.11 13.58 15.00
C ARG A 74 35.86 14.98 14.44
N ASP A 75 35.28 15.06 13.25
CA ASP A 75 35.01 16.29 12.53
C ASP A 75 33.71 16.98 12.96
N ASN A 76 32.80 16.24 13.55
CA ASN A 76 31.52 16.76 14.03
C ASN A 76 31.00 15.93 15.20
N ALA A 77 31.14 16.48 16.41
CA ALA A 77 30.70 15.83 17.66
C ALA A 77 29.18 15.61 17.76
N GLU A 78 28.40 16.08 16.79
CA GLU A 78 26.96 15.84 16.68
C GLU A 78 26.62 14.61 15.82
N ARG A 79 27.60 13.99 15.17
CA ARG A 79 27.43 12.83 14.29
C ARG A 79 28.03 11.57 14.86
N LEU A 80 27.32 10.48 14.66
CA LEU A 80 27.77 9.12 14.96
C LEU A 80 28.40 8.45 13.75
N SER A 81 29.42 7.64 14.05
CA SER A 81 30.10 6.78 13.12
C SER A 81 30.14 5.36 13.68
N LEU A 82 29.89 4.38 12.83
CA LEU A 82 29.93 2.96 13.19
C LEU A 82 31.06 2.26 12.42
N VAL A 83 31.89 1.55 13.14
CA VAL A 83 32.87 0.63 12.55
C VAL A 83 32.28 -0.76 12.61
N VAL A 84 31.88 -1.29 11.45
CA VAL A 84 31.34 -2.64 11.31
C VAL A 84 32.43 -3.57 10.80
N PRO A 85 32.61 -4.77 11.38
CA PRO A 85 33.62 -5.72 10.92
C PRO A 85 33.52 -6.01 9.42
N GLY A 86 34.67 -5.89 8.73
CA GLY A 86 34.74 -6.07 7.27
C GLY A 86 34.25 -4.91 6.43
N SER A 87 33.71 -3.85 7.00
CA SER A 87 33.46 -2.59 6.29
C SER A 87 34.78 -1.86 6.01
N ARG A 88 34.88 -1.24 4.83
CA ARG A 88 36.12 -0.56 4.43
C ARG A 88 36.33 0.77 5.14
N VAL A 89 35.24 1.41 5.49
CA VAL A 89 35.20 2.74 6.11
C VAL A 89 34.11 2.79 7.17
N PRO A 90 34.20 3.71 8.12
CA PRO A 90 33.13 3.92 9.08
C PRO A 90 31.81 4.34 8.41
N LEU A 91 30.70 3.88 8.93
CA LEU A 91 29.34 4.06 8.38
C LEU A 91 28.57 5.10 9.19
N ALA A 92 27.85 5.99 8.51
CA ALA A 92 26.88 6.85 9.15
C ALA A 92 25.53 6.11 9.27
N PRO A 93 24.88 6.04 10.45
CA PRO A 93 23.58 5.42 10.55
C PRO A 93 22.52 6.33 9.91
N THR A 94 21.60 5.74 9.14
CA THR A 94 20.37 6.44 8.73
C THR A 94 19.46 6.65 9.95
N HIS A 95 18.47 7.51 9.83
CA HIS A 95 17.48 7.68 10.90
C HIS A 95 16.78 6.36 11.27
N TRP A 96 16.55 5.48 10.29
CA TRP A 96 15.92 4.19 10.51
C TRP A 96 16.85 3.20 11.23
N SER A 97 18.06 2.98 10.70
CA SER A 97 19.03 2.06 11.30
C SER A 97 19.47 2.49 12.70
N TYR A 98 19.52 3.80 12.97
CA TYR A 98 19.74 4.31 14.33
C TYR A 98 18.64 3.85 15.28
N GLY A 99 17.37 3.92 14.85
CA GLY A 99 16.25 3.38 15.63
C GLY A 99 16.36 1.89 15.88
N GLN A 100 16.82 1.13 14.87
CA GLN A 100 17.05 -0.31 15.01
C GLN A 100 18.20 -0.62 15.98
N LEU A 101 19.29 0.14 15.94
CA LEU A 101 20.39 0.02 16.92
C LEU A 101 19.88 0.30 18.34
N CYS A 102 19.13 1.37 18.54
CA CYS A 102 18.51 1.66 19.82
C CYS A 102 17.63 0.51 20.31
N SER A 103 16.78 -0.02 19.44
CA SER A 103 15.90 -1.16 19.75
C SER A 103 16.70 -2.42 20.09
N LEU A 104 17.80 -2.68 19.38
CA LEU A 104 18.68 -3.82 19.60
C LEU A 104 19.28 -3.83 21.02
N VAL A 105 19.64 -2.65 21.53
CA VAL A 105 20.22 -2.47 22.87
C VAL A 105 19.18 -2.12 23.95
N GLY A 106 17.89 -2.16 23.62
CA GLY A 106 16.81 -1.83 24.57
C GLY A 106 16.73 -0.36 24.97
N ALA A 107 17.34 0.55 24.21
CA ALA A 107 17.35 1.99 24.51
C ALA A 107 16.20 2.73 23.80
N PRO A 108 15.52 3.70 24.46
CA PRO A 108 14.48 4.52 23.83
C PRO A 108 15.05 5.43 22.74
N ALA A 109 14.77 5.15 21.47
CA ALA A 109 15.33 5.89 20.34
C ALA A 109 15.01 7.40 20.38
N SER A 110 13.84 7.79 20.86
CA SER A 110 13.45 9.21 21.00
C SER A 110 14.34 9.97 22.00
N TYR A 111 14.68 9.34 23.11
CA TYR A 111 15.61 9.91 24.10
C TYR A 111 17.04 9.93 23.53
N MET A 112 17.49 8.82 22.96
CA MET A 112 18.85 8.68 22.41
C MET A 112 19.16 9.73 21.33
N ARG A 113 18.16 10.15 20.55
CA ARG A 113 18.33 11.20 19.54
C ARG A 113 18.48 12.61 20.11
N GLN A 114 18.16 12.82 21.39
CA GLN A 114 18.33 14.11 22.07
C GLN A 114 19.72 14.23 22.72
N LEU A 115 20.43 13.11 22.83
CA LEU A 115 21.76 13.12 23.43
C LEU A 115 22.81 13.65 22.44
N PRO A 116 23.84 14.37 22.95
CA PRO A 116 25.05 14.61 22.17
C PRO A 116 25.64 13.30 21.69
N ALA A 117 26.21 13.28 20.48
CA ALA A 117 26.73 12.07 19.85
C ALA A 117 27.73 11.26 20.73
N PRO A 118 28.63 11.88 21.51
CA PRO A 118 29.51 11.13 22.42
C PRO A 118 28.75 10.32 23.48
N LEU A 119 27.68 10.90 24.06
CA LEU A 119 26.86 10.21 25.05
C LEU A 119 26.02 9.11 24.40
N ALA A 120 25.46 9.37 23.23
CA ALA A 120 24.72 8.36 22.46
C ALA A 120 25.66 7.20 22.08
N ALA A 121 26.90 7.49 21.65
CA ALA A 121 27.89 6.47 21.31
C ALA A 121 28.21 5.56 22.51
N ILE A 122 28.47 6.13 23.69
CA ILE A 122 28.76 5.38 24.92
C ILE A 122 27.58 4.47 25.29
N ASN A 123 26.36 4.99 25.25
CA ASN A 123 25.17 4.21 25.58
C ASN A 123 24.94 3.05 24.58
N LEU A 124 25.04 3.31 23.28
CA LEU A 124 24.91 2.29 22.27
C LEU A 124 26.01 1.23 22.39
N GLN A 125 27.27 1.65 22.58
CA GLN A 125 28.39 0.73 22.75
C GLN A 125 28.23 -0.14 23.98
N HIS A 126 27.81 0.42 25.11
CA HIS A 126 27.52 -0.33 26.34
C HIS A 126 26.45 -1.39 26.09
N GLY A 127 25.35 -1.00 25.41
CA GLY A 127 24.27 -1.91 25.10
C GLY A 127 24.66 -3.02 24.12
N LEU A 128 25.46 -2.72 23.09
CA LEU A 128 25.96 -3.70 22.13
C LEU A 128 26.84 -4.77 22.82
N LEU A 129 27.62 -4.37 23.79
CA LEU A 129 28.49 -5.30 24.55
C LEU A 129 27.74 -6.16 25.57
N ASN A 130 26.61 -5.66 26.12
CA ASN A 130 26.00 -6.27 27.31
C ASN A 130 24.55 -6.74 27.13
N HIS A 131 23.80 -6.20 26.17
CA HIS A 131 22.34 -6.41 26.07
C HIS A 131 21.85 -6.71 24.67
N SER A 132 22.73 -6.83 23.68
CA SER A 132 22.31 -7.07 22.29
C SER A 132 22.23 -8.55 21.94
N ALA A 133 21.60 -8.84 20.82
CA ALA A 133 21.66 -10.18 20.23
C ALA A 133 23.09 -10.53 19.78
N GLU A 134 23.46 -11.81 19.82
CA GLU A 134 24.81 -12.25 19.42
C GLU A 134 25.10 -11.89 17.95
N LEU A 135 24.21 -12.23 17.02
CA LEU A 135 24.37 -11.98 15.58
C LEU A 135 23.35 -11.00 15.05
N VAL A 136 23.80 -10.11 14.17
CA VAL A 136 22.96 -9.17 13.42
C VAL A 136 23.35 -9.15 11.95
N LYS A 137 22.39 -8.79 11.09
CA LYS A 137 22.62 -8.49 9.68
C LYS A 137 22.60 -6.99 9.45
N THR A 138 23.70 -6.44 8.94
CA THR A 138 23.80 -5.06 8.50
C THR A 138 23.47 -4.95 7.03
N LEU A 139 22.89 -3.82 6.63
CA LEU A 139 22.74 -3.38 5.24
C LEU A 139 23.51 -2.06 5.08
N GLU A 140 24.59 -2.12 4.35
CA GLU A 140 25.48 -0.98 4.08
C GLU A 140 25.22 -0.45 2.67
N MET A 141 25.38 0.86 2.48
CA MET A 141 25.32 1.51 1.18
C MET A 141 26.62 2.26 0.95
N ASP A 142 27.15 2.16 -0.28
CA ASP A 142 28.31 2.91 -0.73
C ASP A 142 27.96 3.59 -2.08
N ASP A 143 27.39 4.78 -1.99
CA ASP A 143 27.02 5.62 -3.13
C ASP A 143 27.72 7.00 -3.10
N GLY A 144 28.87 7.07 -2.41
CA GLY A 144 29.58 8.32 -2.10
C GLY A 144 29.22 8.86 -0.71
N ARG A 145 28.15 8.37 -0.09
CA ARG A 145 27.88 8.43 1.34
C ARG A 145 27.88 7.00 1.86
N VAL A 146 28.80 6.68 2.73
CA VAL A 146 28.86 5.34 3.29
C VAL A 146 27.92 5.27 4.48
N GLU A 147 26.77 4.63 4.26
CA GLU A 147 25.66 4.62 5.20
C GLU A 147 25.34 3.20 5.69
N LEU A 148 25.01 3.09 6.97
CA LEU A 148 24.33 1.93 7.52
C LEU A 148 22.82 2.14 7.36
N ARG A 149 22.21 1.42 6.39
CA ARG A 149 20.78 1.54 6.12
C ARG A 149 19.91 0.72 7.06
N ALA A 150 20.39 -0.46 7.50
CA ALA A 150 19.66 -1.31 8.41
C ALA A 150 20.55 -2.16 9.30
N VAL A 151 20.00 -2.48 10.49
CA VAL A 151 20.49 -3.53 11.39
C VAL A 151 19.31 -4.42 11.75
N THR A 152 19.35 -5.67 11.32
CA THR A 152 18.22 -6.62 11.45
C THR A 152 18.69 -7.90 12.13
N GLY A 153 17.77 -8.70 12.64
CA GLY A 153 18.09 -10.00 13.23
C GLY A 153 18.67 -10.98 12.19
N PRO A 154 19.36 -12.05 12.65
CA PRO A 154 20.04 -13.00 11.77
C PRO A 154 19.08 -13.77 10.86
N GLU A 155 17.83 -13.98 11.28
CA GLU A 155 16.79 -14.66 10.50
C GLU A 155 16.03 -13.73 9.53
N TYR A 156 16.45 -12.46 9.43
CA TYR A 156 15.81 -11.54 8.50
C TYR A 156 16.11 -11.94 7.06
N GLY A 157 15.07 -12.34 6.32
CA GLY A 157 15.13 -12.64 4.89
C GLY A 157 14.72 -11.41 4.10
N ARG A 158 15.69 -10.79 3.45
CA ARG A 158 15.47 -9.60 2.64
C ARG A 158 14.84 -9.97 1.30
N ILE A 159 13.75 -9.28 0.97
CA ILE A 159 13.22 -9.21 -0.39
C ILE A 159 13.66 -7.86 -0.91
N TRP A 160 14.33 -7.84 -2.05
CA TRP A 160 14.80 -6.59 -2.63
C TRP A 160 13.67 -5.84 -3.31
N ASP A 161 13.66 -4.52 -3.19
CA ASP A 161 12.65 -3.67 -3.83
C ASP A 161 12.61 -3.87 -5.34
N LYS A 162 13.76 -4.10 -5.98
CA LYS A 162 13.86 -4.42 -7.40
C LYS A 162 13.10 -5.68 -7.80
N GLU A 163 13.03 -6.69 -6.93
CA GLU A 163 12.33 -7.94 -7.21
C GLU A 163 10.80 -7.70 -7.24
N LEU A 164 10.28 -6.91 -6.32
CA LEU A 164 8.88 -6.50 -6.33
C LEU A 164 8.55 -5.65 -7.57
N VAL A 165 9.36 -4.64 -7.85
CA VAL A 165 9.13 -3.76 -9.02
C VAL A 165 9.21 -4.55 -10.32
N ALA A 166 10.18 -5.48 -10.46
CA ALA A 166 10.28 -6.35 -11.64
C ALA A 166 9.03 -7.23 -11.81
N ALA A 167 8.50 -7.80 -10.72
CA ALA A 167 7.27 -8.59 -10.77
C ALA A 167 6.08 -7.73 -11.22
N VAL A 168 5.96 -6.49 -10.75
CA VAL A 168 4.92 -5.57 -11.19
C VAL A 168 5.11 -5.18 -12.66
N MET A 169 6.34 -4.89 -13.10
CA MET A 169 6.64 -4.58 -14.50
C MET A 169 6.25 -5.71 -15.46
N SER A 170 6.35 -6.97 -15.02
CA SER A 170 5.97 -8.12 -15.88
C SER A 170 4.49 -8.12 -16.28
N ILE A 171 3.63 -7.42 -15.54
CA ILE A 171 2.19 -7.30 -15.83
C ILE A 171 1.79 -5.89 -16.29
N ALA A 172 2.50 -4.87 -15.80
CA ALA A 172 2.12 -3.47 -15.97
C ALA A 172 3.02 -2.70 -16.95
N GLY A 173 4.04 -3.35 -17.54
CA GLY A 173 4.98 -2.67 -18.40
C GLY A 173 5.64 -1.49 -17.67
N ASN A 174 5.56 -0.30 -18.26
CA ASN A 174 6.04 0.94 -17.63
C ASN A 174 5.06 1.58 -16.63
N GLY A 175 3.82 1.08 -16.57
CA GLY A 175 2.77 1.69 -15.76
C GLY A 175 2.28 3.05 -16.30
N THR A 176 2.53 3.34 -17.58
CA THR A 176 2.23 4.61 -18.24
C THR A 176 1.14 4.49 -19.33
N GLY A 177 0.52 3.33 -19.45
CA GLY A 177 -0.54 3.07 -20.44
C GLY A 177 -0.11 2.15 -21.59
N ASP A 178 1.06 1.55 -21.52
CA ASP A 178 1.53 0.48 -22.43
C ASP A 178 0.87 -0.88 -22.14
N THR A 179 0.25 -1.00 -20.97
CA THR A 179 -0.68 -2.11 -20.63
C THR A 179 -1.95 -1.53 -20.01
N ILE A 180 -2.89 -2.39 -19.60
CA ILE A 180 -4.10 -1.97 -18.89
C ILE A 180 -3.78 -1.43 -17.47
N TRP A 181 -2.67 -1.85 -16.86
CA TRP A 181 -2.26 -1.45 -15.51
C TRP A 181 -1.34 -0.24 -15.56
N LYS A 182 -1.81 0.89 -15.05
CA LYS A 182 -1.08 2.15 -15.12
C LYS A 182 -1.30 3.02 -13.90
N VAL A 183 -0.50 4.06 -13.77
CA VAL A 183 -0.75 5.16 -12.84
C VAL A 183 -2.14 5.72 -13.13
N PRO A 184 -3.00 5.94 -12.11
CA PRO A 184 -4.34 6.48 -12.31
C PRO A 184 -4.33 7.82 -13.07
N GLY A 185 -5.32 8.02 -13.91
CA GLY A 185 -5.59 9.32 -14.52
C GLY A 185 -6.00 10.39 -13.50
N VAL A 186 -6.47 11.53 -13.99
CA VAL A 186 -6.87 12.64 -13.13
C VAL A 186 -8.33 13.03 -13.34
N LEU A 187 -8.93 13.60 -12.30
CA LEU A 187 -10.25 14.17 -12.31
C LEU A 187 -10.15 15.66 -12.63
N ASP A 188 -10.88 16.10 -13.67
CA ASP A 188 -11.19 17.50 -13.88
C ASP A 188 -12.32 17.91 -12.92
N TRP A 189 -11.99 18.75 -11.95
CA TRP A 189 -12.93 19.20 -10.92
C TRP A 189 -14.02 20.11 -11.44
N ALA A 190 -13.80 20.83 -12.53
CA ALA A 190 -14.79 21.74 -13.10
C ALA A 190 -15.89 20.97 -13.81
N THR A 191 -15.54 19.92 -14.51
CA THR A 191 -16.47 19.10 -15.32
C THR A 191 -16.86 17.80 -14.63
N MET A 192 -16.22 17.44 -13.51
CA MET A 192 -16.34 16.13 -12.84
C MET A 192 -16.08 14.96 -13.78
N THR A 193 -15.17 15.16 -14.72
CA THR A 193 -14.81 14.15 -15.71
C THR A 193 -13.44 13.58 -15.41
N HIS A 194 -13.35 12.26 -15.26
CA HIS A 194 -12.07 11.55 -15.12
C HIS A 194 -11.44 11.30 -16.49
N ASN A 195 -10.20 11.70 -16.65
CA ASN A 195 -9.42 11.43 -17.84
C ASN A 195 -8.31 10.40 -17.51
N PRO A 196 -8.43 9.15 -18.01
CA PRO A 196 -7.41 8.12 -17.81
C PRO A 196 -6.16 8.31 -18.69
N PHE A 197 -6.19 9.20 -19.69
CA PHE A 197 -5.14 9.38 -20.71
C PHE A 197 -4.26 10.60 -20.45
N VAL A 198 -4.02 10.95 -19.21
CA VAL A 198 -3.11 12.05 -18.86
C VAL A 198 -1.69 11.55 -18.70
N ASP A 199 -0.73 12.41 -19.04
CA ASP A 199 0.68 12.13 -18.81
C ASP A 199 0.99 12.03 -17.31
N VAL A 200 1.87 11.08 -16.96
CA VAL A 200 2.34 10.92 -15.59
C VAL A 200 3.32 12.05 -15.25
N THR A 201 3.03 12.77 -14.19
CA THR A 201 3.89 13.84 -13.66
C THR A 201 4.31 13.53 -12.23
N LYS A 202 5.21 14.30 -11.65
CA LYS A 202 5.58 14.19 -10.23
C LYS A 202 4.37 14.35 -9.30
N ASP A 203 3.40 15.17 -9.67
CA ASP A 203 2.19 15.38 -8.88
C ASP A 203 1.15 14.27 -9.04
N THR A 204 1.14 13.60 -10.19
CA THR A 204 0.13 12.57 -10.50
C THR A 204 0.62 11.15 -10.31
N THR A 205 1.92 10.93 -10.19
CA THR A 205 2.49 9.59 -10.03
C THR A 205 2.04 8.91 -8.73
N THR A 206 2.02 7.60 -8.78
CA THR A 206 1.75 6.69 -7.65
C THR A 206 2.87 5.67 -7.46
N LEU A 207 4.05 5.99 -7.98
CA LEU A 207 5.25 5.16 -7.96
C LEU A 207 6.29 5.82 -7.06
N TYR A 208 6.56 5.22 -5.90
CA TYR A 208 7.41 5.81 -4.88
C TYR A 208 8.51 4.85 -4.42
N ALA A 209 9.71 5.39 -4.18
CA ALA A 209 10.75 4.70 -3.43
C ALA A 209 11.54 5.69 -2.58
N SER A 210 11.80 5.32 -1.34
CA SER A 210 12.64 6.05 -0.38
C SER A 210 13.85 5.22 0.03
N ASP A 211 14.62 5.72 0.98
CA ASP A 211 15.67 4.97 1.68
C ASP A 211 15.11 3.80 2.50
N ARG A 212 13.81 3.79 2.79
CA ARG A 212 13.12 2.85 3.68
C ARG A 212 12.25 1.84 3.00
N ASP A 213 11.58 2.22 1.93
CA ASP A 213 10.54 1.41 1.30
C ASP A 213 10.32 1.75 -0.16
N VAL A 214 9.61 0.86 -0.83
CA VAL A 214 8.93 1.10 -2.09
C VAL A 214 7.43 0.99 -1.86
N PHE A 215 6.66 1.86 -2.51
CA PHE A 215 5.21 1.78 -2.57
C PHE A 215 4.75 2.15 -3.98
N LEU A 216 3.88 1.34 -4.54
CA LEU A 216 3.32 1.60 -5.85
C LEU A 216 1.83 1.25 -5.87
N PHE A 217 1.10 2.01 -6.66
CA PHE A 217 -0.34 1.85 -6.85
C PHE A 217 -0.67 1.97 -8.33
N LEU A 218 -1.35 0.97 -8.89
CA LEU A 218 -1.76 0.92 -10.29
C LEU A 218 -3.24 0.56 -10.41
N VAL A 219 -3.86 1.01 -11.48
CA VAL A 219 -5.28 0.81 -11.76
C VAL A 219 -5.50 0.57 -13.24
N ASP A 220 -6.54 -0.18 -13.56
CA ASP A 220 -7.14 -0.24 -14.89
C ASP A 220 -8.35 0.72 -14.92
N ASP A 221 -8.11 1.98 -15.20
CA ASP A 221 -9.15 3.01 -15.30
C ASP A 221 -9.57 3.29 -16.76
N THR A 222 -9.02 2.53 -17.70
CA THR A 222 -9.39 2.58 -19.11
C THR A 222 -10.53 1.61 -19.46
N HIS A 223 -10.76 0.60 -18.61
CA HIS A 223 -11.83 -0.39 -18.78
C HIS A 223 -12.75 -0.40 -17.56
N PRO A 224 -13.62 0.61 -17.43
CA PRO A 224 -14.56 0.69 -16.33
C PRO A 224 -15.55 -0.48 -16.38
N ILE A 225 -15.88 -1.03 -15.23
CA ILE A 225 -16.80 -2.15 -15.04
C ILE A 225 -18.15 -1.58 -14.62
N GLU A 226 -19.20 -1.76 -15.41
CA GLU A 226 -20.56 -1.43 -15.01
C GLU A 226 -21.16 -2.58 -14.19
N ALA A 227 -21.32 -2.38 -12.89
CA ALA A 227 -21.91 -3.36 -11.98
C ALA A 227 -23.37 -3.08 -11.63
N GLY A 228 -24.02 -2.16 -12.35
CA GLY A 228 -25.41 -1.78 -12.17
C GLY A 228 -25.63 -0.30 -12.46
N ARG A 229 -26.75 0.25 -11.94
CA ARG A 229 -27.09 1.66 -12.08
C ARG A 229 -27.26 2.32 -10.72
N LEU A 230 -26.88 3.60 -10.67
CA LEU A 230 -27.13 4.48 -9.53
C LEU A 230 -28.60 4.89 -9.48
N PRO A 231 -29.11 5.40 -8.35
CA PRO A 231 -30.50 5.89 -8.24
C PRO A 231 -30.85 6.98 -9.25
N ASN A 232 -29.88 7.75 -9.72
CA ASN A 232 -30.05 8.78 -10.74
C ASN A 232 -30.07 8.21 -12.18
N GLY A 233 -29.95 6.88 -12.35
CA GLY A 233 -29.95 6.18 -13.63
C GLY A 233 -28.59 6.10 -14.33
N GLU A 234 -27.55 6.75 -13.82
CA GLU A 234 -26.20 6.66 -14.35
C GLU A 234 -25.57 5.28 -14.06
N PRO A 235 -24.59 4.82 -14.87
CA PRO A 235 -23.91 3.57 -14.61
C PRO A 235 -23.10 3.63 -13.30
N ASP A 236 -23.18 2.58 -12.49
CA ASP A 236 -22.35 2.40 -11.32
C ASP A 236 -21.05 1.70 -11.73
N LEU A 237 -20.00 2.51 -11.88
CA LEU A 237 -18.72 2.10 -12.44
C LEU A 237 -17.74 1.69 -11.36
N TYR A 238 -16.94 0.68 -11.67
CA TYR A 238 -15.84 0.19 -10.85
C TYR A 238 -14.56 0.08 -11.67
N PHE A 239 -13.43 0.24 -11.02
CA PHE A 239 -12.10 0.06 -11.59
C PHE A 239 -11.35 -1.01 -10.81
N ARG A 240 -10.61 -1.85 -11.52
CA ARG A 240 -9.68 -2.79 -10.91
C ARG A 240 -8.40 -2.06 -10.54
N GLY A 241 -7.81 -2.39 -9.40
CA GLY A 241 -6.55 -1.84 -8.98
C GLY A 241 -5.80 -2.76 -8.04
N PHE A 242 -4.53 -2.46 -7.86
CA PHE A 242 -3.71 -3.06 -6.82
C PHE A 242 -2.67 -2.06 -6.34
N TYR A 243 -2.22 -2.24 -5.11
CA TYR A 243 -1.03 -1.58 -4.61
C TYR A 243 -0.08 -2.61 -4.00
N ALA A 244 1.20 -2.30 -4.08
CA ALA A 244 2.24 -3.16 -3.56
C ALA A 244 3.27 -2.34 -2.79
N TRP A 245 3.87 -2.96 -1.78
CA TRP A 245 4.88 -2.31 -0.94
C TRP A 245 5.90 -3.33 -0.47
N ASN A 246 7.10 -2.84 -0.20
CA ASN A 246 8.17 -3.61 0.40
C ASN A 246 9.11 -2.69 1.19
N SER A 247 9.94 -3.29 2.03
CA SER A 247 11.02 -2.59 2.72
C SER A 247 12.26 -3.47 2.87
N GLU A 248 13.32 -3.10 2.21
CA GLU A 248 14.62 -3.76 2.37
C GLU A 248 15.21 -3.59 3.76
N VAL A 249 14.81 -2.57 4.49
CA VAL A 249 15.36 -2.19 5.79
C VAL A 249 14.51 -2.67 6.97
N GLY A 250 13.37 -3.33 6.71
CA GLY A 250 12.50 -3.88 7.75
C GLY A 250 11.54 -2.85 8.36
N SER A 251 11.26 -1.74 7.66
CA SER A 251 10.25 -0.77 8.10
C SER A 251 8.81 -1.24 7.86
N LYS A 252 8.62 -2.11 6.87
CA LYS A 252 7.34 -2.71 6.49
C LYS A 252 7.54 -4.17 6.10
N THR A 253 6.49 -4.97 6.15
CA THR A 253 6.42 -6.27 5.45
C THR A 253 6.37 -6.04 3.96
N LEU A 254 6.67 -7.06 3.14
CA LEU A 254 6.21 -7.05 1.75
C LEU A 254 4.70 -7.28 1.75
N GLY A 255 4.00 -6.58 0.87
CA GLY A 255 2.59 -6.83 0.65
C GLY A 255 2.13 -6.45 -0.74
N ILE A 256 1.08 -7.14 -1.17
CA ILE A 256 0.35 -6.87 -2.40
C ILE A 256 -1.13 -6.94 -2.04
N ALA A 257 -1.87 -5.94 -2.46
CA ALA A 257 -3.28 -5.87 -2.21
C ALA A 257 -4.04 -5.49 -3.47
N SER A 258 -4.98 -6.33 -3.86
CA SER A 258 -5.89 -6.10 -4.98
C SER A 258 -7.20 -5.52 -4.49
N PHE A 259 -7.86 -4.71 -5.30
CA PHE A 259 -9.14 -4.10 -4.97
C PHE A 259 -9.94 -3.76 -6.22
N TYR A 260 -11.22 -3.48 -5.99
CA TYR A 260 -12.10 -2.83 -6.96
C TYR A 260 -12.52 -1.47 -6.40
N LEU A 261 -12.28 -0.42 -7.17
CA LEU A 261 -12.58 0.95 -6.82
C LEU A 261 -13.89 1.36 -7.46
N ARG A 262 -14.90 1.73 -6.67
CA ARG A 262 -16.13 2.31 -7.19
C ARG A 262 -15.85 3.75 -7.67
N ALA A 263 -16.27 4.09 -8.87
CA ALA A 263 -16.03 5.39 -9.50
C ALA A 263 -16.93 6.50 -8.93
N VAL A 264 -17.00 6.62 -7.62
CA VAL A 264 -17.75 7.69 -6.95
C VAL A 264 -16.85 8.85 -6.54
N CYS A 265 -15.53 8.65 -6.56
CA CYS A 265 -14.56 9.72 -6.37
C CYS A 265 -13.15 9.31 -6.78
N MET A 266 -12.63 9.87 -7.86
CA MET A 266 -11.27 9.62 -8.37
C MET A 266 -10.28 10.72 -7.97
N ASN A 267 -10.58 11.46 -6.91
CA ASN A 267 -9.69 12.50 -6.42
C ASN A 267 -8.61 11.94 -5.51
N ARG A 268 -7.70 11.12 -6.06
CA ARG A 268 -6.56 10.55 -5.29
C ARG A 268 -6.96 9.93 -3.94
N ASN A 269 -8.26 9.75 -3.74
CA ASN A 269 -8.85 9.07 -2.63
C ASN A 269 -9.37 7.75 -3.16
N LEU A 270 -8.80 6.65 -2.72
CA LEU A 270 -9.38 5.35 -2.98
C LEU A 270 -10.63 5.22 -2.11
N TRP A 271 -11.78 5.08 -2.76
CA TRP A 271 -13.07 5.04 -2.10
C TRP A 271 -13.69 3.68 -2.29
N GLY A 272 -14.12 3.07 -1.21
CA GLY A 272 -14.92 1.85 -1.24
C GLY A 272 -14.22 0.67 -1.93
N CYS A 273 -13.13 0.16 -1.35
CA CYS A 273 -12.56 -1.12 -1.78
C CYS A 273 -13.50 -2.25 -1.38
N GLU A 274 -14.14 -2.84 -2.37
CA GLU A 274 -14.92 -4.05 -2.19
C GLU A 274 -14.10 -5.25 -2.70
N ASN A 275 -14.10 -6.37 -1.95
CA ASN A 275 -13.33 -7.58 -2.26
C ASN A 275 -11.81 -7.38 -2.30
N PHE A 276 -11.27 -7.00 -1.18
CA PHE A 276 -9.85 -6.80 -0.96
C PHE A 276 -9.14 -8.13 -0.65
N GLU A 277 -8.25 -8.56 -1.52
CA GLU A 277 -7.32 -9.65 -1.24
C GLU A 277 -5.95 -9.08 -0.91
N GLU A 278 -5.48 -9.31 0.30
CA GLU A 278 -4.16 -8.91 0.75
C GLU A 278 -3.27 -10.13 0.99
N ILE A 279 -2.10 -10.11 0.38
CA ILE A 279 -1.02 -11.04 0.69
C ILE A 279 0.06 -10.27 1.40
N THR A 280 0.42 -10.71 2.61
CA THR A 280 1.49 -10.12 3.40
C THR A 280 2.56 -11.15 3.69
N ILE A 281 3.82 -10.81 3.41
CA ILE A 281 4.99 -11.65 3.70
C ILE A 281 5.88 -10.93 4.69
N ARG A 282 6.01 -11.54 5.88
CA ARG A 282 6.98 -11.11 6.87
C ARG A 282 8.40 -11.50 6.42
N HIS A 283 9.36 -10.60 6.58
CA HIS A 283 10.77 -10.82 6.26
C HIS A 283 11.44 -11.83 7.20
N SER A 284 11.09 -13.10 7.03
CA SER A 284 11.75 -14.25 7.67
C SER A 284 12.76 -14.87 6.71
N LYS A 285 13.57 -15.82 7.15
CA LYS A 285 14.55 -16.50 6.29
C LYS A 285 13.99 -17.13 5.02
N PHE A 286 12.69 -17.38 4.97
CA PHE A 286 11.99 -17.92 3.79
C PHE A 286 11.27 -16.87 2.95
N ALA A 287 11.42 -15.59 3.27
CA ALA A 287 10.64 -14.52 2.65
C ALA A 287 10.79 -14.45 1.12
N ALA A 288 12.02 -14.52 0.60
CA ALA A 288 12.24 -14.49 -0.84
C ALA A 288 11.60 -15.70 -1.56
N LYS A 289 11.65 -16.90 -0.94
CA LYS A 289 10.98 -18.08 -1.48
C LYS A 289 9.46 -17.90 -1.49
N ARG A 290 8.89 -17.39 -0.40
CA ARG A 290 7.45 -17.10 -0.32
C ARG A 290 7.01 -16.04 -1.33
N PHE A 291 7.80 -14.99 -1.52
CA PHE A 291 7.53 -14.00 -2.56
C PHE A 291 7.40 -14.65 -3.94
N ALA A 292 8.39 -15.46 -4.34
CA ALA A 292 8.39 -16.11 -5.65
C ALA A 292 7.24 -17.11 -5.83
N HIS A 293 6.84 -17.81 -4.76
CA HIS A 293 5.82 -18.88 -4.85
C HIS A 293 4.40 -18.44 -4.48
N GLU A 294 4.23 -17.36 -3.75
CA GLU A 294 2.93 -16.90 -3.25
C GLU A 294 2.53 -15.55 -3.86
N ALA A 295 3.32 -14.49 -3.64
CA ALA A 295 2.91 -13.14 -3.96
C ALA A 295 2.99 -12.82 -5.46
N ALA A 296 4.09 -13.17 -6.13
CA ALA A 296 4.22 -12.90 -7.56
C ALA A 296 3.21 -13.69 -8.41
N PRO A 297 2.97 -15.01 -8.18
CA PRO A 297 1.91 -15.72 -8.87
C PRO A 297 0.51 -15.19 -8.58
N ALA A 298 0.21 -14.78 -7.35
CA ALA A 298 -1.10 -14.21 -7.01
C ALA A 298 -1.35 -12.88 -7.74
N LEU A 299 -0.35 -12.02 -7.85
CA LEU A 299 -0.42 -10.79 -8.63
C LEU A 299 -0.69 -11.09 -10.11
N MET A 300 0.02 -12.06 -10.69
CA MET A 300 -0.21 -12.53 -12.07
C MET A 300 -1.61 -13.09 -12.27
N ASN A 301 -2.10 -13.90 -11.33
CA ASN A 301 -3.45 -14.45 -11.38
C ASN A 301 -4.51 -13.35 -11.31
N PHE A 302 -4.34 -12.38 -10.42
CA PHE A 302 -5.24 -11.22 -10.33
C PHE A 302 -5.23 -10.42 -11.63
N ALA A 303 -4.06 -10.11 -12.18
CA ALA A 303 -3.92 -9.34 -13.42
C ALA A 303 -4.65 -10.00 -14.61
N ASN A 304 -4.61 -11.32 -14.67
CA ASN A 304 -5.21 -12.10 -15.76
C ASN A 304 -6.63 -12.60 -15.47
N SER A 305 -7.16 -12.38 -14.25
CA SER A 305 -8.50 -12.86 -13.89
C SER A 305 -9.61 -12.06 -14.57
N SER A 306 -10.74 -12.73 -14.83
CA SER A 306 -11.95 -12.06 -15.30
C SER A 306 -12.63 -11.26 -14.16
N PRO A 307 -13.15 -10.05 -14.41
CA PRO A 307 -13.96 -9.34 -13.44
C PRO A 307 -15.39 -9.91 -13.27
N ALA A 308 -15.76 -10.90 -14.08
CA ALA A 308 -17.14 -11.44 -14.08
C ALA A 308 -17.59 -11.97 -12.70
N PRO A 309 -16.78 -12.70 -11.91
CA PRO A 309 -17.19 -13.12 -10.57
C PRO A 309 -17.53 -11.95 -9.66
N PHE A 310 -16.74 -10.87 -9.70
CA PHE A 310 -17.01 -9.65 -8.95
C PHE A 310 -18.34 -9.00 -9.38
N ILE A 311 -18.54 -8.80 -10.70
CA ILE A 311 -19.77 -8.22 -11.25
C ILE A 311 -21.00 -9.03 -10.83
N ASN A 312 -20.92 -10.36 -10.95
CA ASN A 312 -22.02 -11.25 -10.57
C ASN A 312 -22.29 -11.19 -9.07
N GLY A 313 -21.25 -11.14 -8.23
CA GLY A 313 -21.37 -10.97 -6.78
C GLY A 313 -22.07 -9.67 -6.40
N ILE A 314 -21.69 -8.54 -7.02
CA ILE A 314 -22.35 -7.25 -6.79
C ILE A 314 -23.83 -7.28 -7.23
N ARG A 315 -24.12 -7.85 -8.41
CA ARG A 315 -25.51 -8.00 -8.87
C ARG A 315 -26.34 -8.84 -7.91
N ALA A 316 -25.86 -10.02 -7.53
CA ALA A 316 -26.54 -10.89 -6.57
C ALA A 316 -26.77 -10.18 -5.21
N ALA A 317 -25.78 -9.42 -4.73
CA ALA A 317 -25.91 -8.67 -3.50
C ALA A 317 -26.94 -7.53 -3.60
N ARG A 318 -27.07 -6.88 -4.75
CA ARG A 318 -28.11 -5.85 -5.01
C ARG A 318 -29.51 -6.44 -5.13
N GLU A 319 -29.65 -7.58 -5.75
CA GLU A 319 -30.94 -8.25 -5.95
C GLU A 319 -31.46 -8.92 -4.66
N LYS A 320 -30.57 -9.29 -3.74
CA LYS A 320 -30.93 -9.97 -2.50
C LYS A 320 -31.42 -8.97 -1.44
N ILE A 321 -32.73 -8.70 -1.47
CA ILE A 321 -33.39 -7.85 -0.48
C ILE A 321 -33.54 -8.59 0.85
N VAL A 322 -33.02 -7.99 1.94
CA VAL A 322 -32.97 -8.59 3.29
C VAL A 322 -33.73 -7.77 4.33
N ALA A 323 -34.14 -6.55 4.01
CA ALA A 323 -34.91 -5.69 4.89
C ALA A 323 -35.79 -4.74 4.07
N ARG A 324 -37.03 -4.54 4.48
CA ARG A 324 -37.99 -3.64 3.80
C ARG A 324 -38.46 -2.51 4.69
N ASN A 325 -38.35 -2.64 5.99
CA ASN A 325 -38.76 -1.65 6.98
C ASN A 325 -37.66 -1.43 8.02
N GLU A 326 -37.84 -0.48 8.91
CA GLU A 326 -36.83 -0.08 9.91
C GLU A 326 -36.54 -1.20 10.93
N GLU A 327 -37.55 -1.97 11.31
CA GLU A 327 -37.42 -3.10 12.25
C GLU A 327 -36.58 -4.20 11.62
N ASP A 328 -36.81 -4.56 10.36
CA ASP A 328 -36.03 -5.54 9.61
C ASP A 328 -34.57 -5.12 9.50
N ARG A 329 -34.31 -3.83 9.17
CA ARG A 329 -32.95 -3.28 9.07
C ARG A 329 -32.19 -3.41 10.39
N SER A 330 -32.82 -2.98 11.46
CA SER A 330 -32.25 -3.06 12.80
C SER A 330 -32.02 -4.51 13.23
N CYS A 331 -32.97 -5.40 12.99
CA CYS A 331 -32.86 -6.82 13.29
C CYS A 331 -31.74 -7.49 12.49
N PHE A 332 -31.63 -7.19 11.19
CA PHE A 332 -30.60 -7.73 10.30
C PHE A 332 -29.18 -7.42 10.77
N LEU A 333 -28.91 -6.18 11.14
CA LEU A 333 -27.60 -5.73 11.64
C LEU A 333 -27.31 -6.27 13.05
N ARG A 334 -28.29 -6.22 13.96
CA ARG A 334 -28.12 -6.71 15.32
C ARG A 334 -27.84 -8.21 15.39
N LYS A 335 -28.49 -9.04 14.55
CA LYS A 335 -28.18 -10.47 14.41
C LYS A 335 -26.75 -10.74 13.96
N ARG A 336 -26.08 -9.75 13.37
CA ARG A 336 -24.67 -9.80 12.92
C ARG A 336 -23.69 -9.15 13.89
N GLY A 337 -24.16 -8.83 15.11
CA GLY A 337 -23.31 -8.35 16.20
C GLY A 337 -23.01 -6.86 16.15
N PHE A 338 -23.82 -6.05 15.45
CA PHE A 338 -23.70 -4.59 15.50
C PHE A 338 -24.47 -4.04 16.70
N SER A 339 -23.88 -3.10 17.42
CA SER A 339 -24.54 -2.37 18.50
C SER A 339 -25.68 -1.48 17.96
N LYS A 340 -26.57 -1.02 18.84
CA LYS A 340 -27.66 -0.09 18.44
C LYS A 340 -27.12 1.20 17.81
N ALA A 341 -26.01 1.74 18.35
CA ALA A 341 -25.38 2.95 17.84
C ALA A 341 -24.74 2.73 16.46
N GLU A 342 -24.09 1.58 16.26
CA GLU A 342 -23.50 1.24 14.94
C GLU A 342 -24.60 0.97 13.91
N THR A 343 -25.66 0.29 14.31
CA THR A 343 -26.84 0.05 13.46
C THR A 343 -27.42 1.36 12.93
N GLY A 344 -27.66 2.34 13.81
CA GLY A 344 -28.12 3.68 13.40
C GLY A 344 -27.16 4.33 12.43
N LYS A 345 -25.87 4.39 12.75
CA LYS A 345 -24.86 4.98 11.85
C LYS A 345 -24.79 4.33 10.48
N ILE A 346 -24.88 2.99 10.41
CA ILE A 346 -24.89 2.25 9.12
C ILE A 346 -26.10 2.68 8.29
N ILE A 347 -27.30 2.68 8.88
CA ILE A 347 -28.53 3.04 8.18
C ILE A 347 -28.52 4.51 7.73
N ASP A 348 -28.11 5.42 8.61
CA ASP A 348 -28.04 6.86 8.32
C ASP A 348 -27.03 7.16 7.22
N THR A 349 -25.88 6.48 7.24
CA THR A 349 -24.86 6.66 6.20
C THR A 349 -25.38 6.20 4.84
N VAL A 350 -26.01 5.03 4.74
CA VAL A 350 -26.59 4.56 3.48
C VAL A 350 -27.68 5.51 3.00
N LEU A 351 -28.54 5.99 3.90
CA LEU A 351 -29.59 6.96 3.55
C LEU A 351 -28.97 8.26 3.01
N SER A 352 -27.88 8.73 3.62
CA SER A 352 -27.17 9.94 3.16
C SER A 352 -26.48 9.74 1.81
N GLU A 353 -25.81 8.59 1.62
CA GLU A 353 -25.00 8.34 0.41
C GLU A 353 -25.86 7.84 -0.77
N GLU A 354 -26.88 7.02 -0.55
CA GLU A 354 -27.71 6.41 -1.60
C GLU A 354 -29.09 7.08 -1.77
N GLY A 355 -29.44 8.05 -0.91
CA GLY A 355 -30.73 8.75 -0.93
C GLY A 355 -31.92 7.88 -0.57
N ARG A 356 -31.70 6.64 -0.11
CA ARG A 356 -32.73 5.68 0.33
C ARG A 356 -32.18 4.80 1.47
N PRO A 357 -33.04 4.28 2.32
CA PRO A 357 -32.60 3.38 3.38
C PRO A 357 -32.10 2.03 2.80
N PRO A 358 -31.18 1.31 3.50
CA PRO A 358 -30.66 0.05 3.03
C PRO A 358 -31.74 -1.06 2.98
N GLU A 359 -31.79 -1.77 1.86
CA GLU A 359 -32.72 -2.88 1.66
C GLU A 359 -32.02 -4.18 1.22
N SER A 360 -31.01 -4.04 0.36
CA SER A 360 -30.26 -5.16 -0.19
C SER A 360 -29.00 -5.48 0.64
N ILE A 361 -28.43 -6.66 0.43
CA ILE A 361 -27.13 -7.02 1.01
C ILE A 361 -26.10 -5.98 0.62
N PHE A 362 -26.09 -5.54 -0.64
CA PHE A 362 -25.17 -4.52 -1.15
C PHE A 362 -25.24 -3.22 -0.34
N ASP A 363 -26.44 -2.71 -0.07
CA ASP A 363 -26.62 -1.49 0.70
C ASP A 363 -26.03 -1.62 2.13
N PHE A 364 -26.25 -2.76 2.77
CA PHE A 364 -25.68 -3.01 4.09
C PHE A 364 -24.17 -3.15 4.07
N VAL A 365 -23.59 -3.77 3.03
CA VAL A 365 -22.13 -3.83 2.84
C VAL A 365 -21.56 -2.43 2.72
N GLN A 366 -22.17 -1.54 1.92
CA GLN A 366 -21.75 -0.14 1.79
C GLN A 366 -21.78 0.58 3.15
N GLY A 367 -22.85 0.48 3.90
CA GLY A 367 -22.97 1.12 5.21
C GLY A 367 -21.99 0.57 6.26
N ILE A 368 -21.72 -0.75 6.25
CA ILE A 368 -20.74 -1.37 7.16
C ILE A 368 -19.32 -0.90 6.79
N THR A 369 -19.00 -0.85 5.50
CA THR A 369 -17.70 -0.36 5.01
C THR A 369 -17.51 1.11 5.38
N ALA A 370 -18.54 1.93 5.23
CA ALA A 370 -18.52 3.33 5.67
C ALA A 370 -18.28 3.46 7.18
N LEU A 371 -18.94 2.64 8.00
CA LEU A 371 -18.69 2.60 9.44
C LEU A 371 -17.24 2.21 9.76
N ALA A 372 -16.68 1.23 9.04
CA ALA A 372 -15.29 0.78 9.22
C ALA A 372 -14.31 1.93 8.97
N ARG A 373 -14.54 2.71 7.93
CA ARG A 373 -13.71 3.87 7.54
C ARG A 373 -13.63 4.92 8.64
N GLY A 374 -14.71 5.15 9.36
CA GLY A 374 -14.76 6.12 10.47
C GLY A 374 -14.09 5.64 11.79
N LYS A 375 -13.51 4.44 11.84
CA LYS A 375 -12.86 3.91 13.05
C LYS A 375 -11.37 4.28 13.11
N ALA A 376 -10.96 4.81 14.27
CA ALA A 376 -9.58 5.23 14.50
C ALA A 376 -8.59 4.05 14.63
N HIS A 377 -9.05 2.89 15.15
CA HIS A 377 -8.21 1.73 15.38
C HIS A 377 -8.26 0.74 14.22
N GLN A 378 -7.08 0.35 13.73
CA GLN A 378 -6.92 -0.55 12.58
C GLN A 378 -7.58 -1.92 12.80
N ASP A 379 -7.44 -2.50 13.98
CA ASP A 379 -8.04 -3.81 14.31
C ASP A 379 -9.56 -3.77 14.21
N THR A 380 -10.20 -2.71 14.69
CA THR A 380 -11.66 -2.52 14.60
C THR A 380 -12.11 -2.34 13.15
N ARG A 381 -11.29 -1.65 12.35
CA ARG A 381 -11.55 -1.49 10.91
C ARG A 381 -11.53 -2.84 10.20
N LEU A 382 -10.46 -3.61 10.38
CA LEU A 382 -10.31 -4.96 9.79
C LEU A 382 -11.43 -5.91 10.19
N GLU A 383 -11.91 -5.85 11.45
CA GLU A 383 -13.04 -6.64 11.89
C GLU A 383 -14.34 -6.29 11.13
N LEU A 384 -14.63 -5.00 10.95
CA LEU A 384 -15.81 -4.53 10.24
C LEU A 384 -15.73 -4.84 8.74
N GLU A 385 -14.59 -4.66 8.12
CA GLU A 385 -14.33 -5.05 6.73
C GLU A 385 -14.49 -6.56 6.52
N GLY A 386 -14.04 -7.37 7.48
CA GLY A 386 -14.27 -8.81 7.50
C GLY A 386 -15.75 -9.19 7.62
N LYS A 387 -16.54 -8.44 8.38
CA LYS A 387 -18.00 -8.61 8.45
C LYS A 387 -18.69 -8.24 7.14
N ALA A 388 -18.28 -7.13 6.52
CA ALA A 388 -18.79 -6.69 5.21
C ALA A 388 -18.51 -7.73 4.12
N ARG A 389 -17.26 -8.23 4.07
CA ARG A 389 -16.85 -9.29 3.14
C ARG A 389 -17.69 -10.56 3.28
N LYS A 390 -17.82 -11.10 4.52
CA LYS A 390 -18.65 -12.30 4.78
C LYS A 390 -20.11 -12.09 4.37
N LEU A 391 -20.62 -10.87 4.54
CA LEU A 391 -21.97 -10.55 4.13
C LEU A 391 -22.11 -10.56 2.61
N LEU A 392 -21.15 -9.99 1.88
CA LEU A 392 -21.14 -10.00 0.43
C LEU A 392 -21.03 -11.44 -0.13
N GLU A 393 -20.11 -12.25 0.43
CA GLU A 393 -19.97 -13.66 0.08
C GLU A 393 -21.26 -14.47 0.30
N SER A 394 -22.08 -14.09 1.26
CA SER A 394 -23.39 -14.73 1.53
C SER A 394 -24.46 -14.41 0.51
N ALA A 395 -24.20 -13.48 -0.42
CA ALA A 395 -25.13 -13.13 -1.50
C ALA A 395 -25.00 -14.05 -2.70
N ALA A 396 -23.77 -14.52 -2.96
CA ALA A 396 -23.47 -15.51 -3.99
C ALA A 396 -23.95 -16.89 -3.55
#